data_7924dab737118ea7c30b6e32302d2c7a
#
_entry.id   7924dab737118ea7c30b6e32302d2c7a
#
_cell.length_a   1.000
_cell.length_b   1.000
_cell.length_c   1.000
_cell.angle_alpha   90.00
_cell.angle_beta   90.00
_cell.angle_gamma   90.00
#
_symmetry.space_group_name_H-M   'P 1'
#
loop_
_entity.id
_entity.type
_entity.pdbx_description
1 polymer ?
#
loop_
_entity_poly.entity_id
_entity_poly.type
_entity_poly.pdbx_seq_one_letter_code
_entity_poly.pdbx_strand_id
1 'polypeptide(L)'
;MNMKKAILQVALDLLDLKRALQIAQESVDGGADWIEAGTPLIKSEGIQAVRSLRDHFPQATIVADMKVADTGAIEVEMAAKAGADIVCILADADDAVVADAVRAARLYGIRLMADLINVRDPQARAGELEAMGVDIICAHVGIDQQMTGKDSLELLSSLAGRVHVPVAVAGGIDAAGAQEAVRKGAGIVIVGGWIIRSADVTG
;
A
#
# COMPACT_ATOMS: atom_id res chain seq x y z
N MET A 1 3.12 20.11 -19.26
CA MET A 1 3.77 19.08 -18.44
C MET A 1 2.98 17.80 -18.62
N ASN A 2 3.60 16.73 -19.14
CA ASN A 2 2.96 15.42 -19.17
C ASN A 2 2.82 14.95 -17.73
N MET A 3 1.63 15.00 -17.14
CA MET A 3 1.39 14.38 -15.84
C MET A 3 1.62 12.87 -16.02
N LYS A 4 2.59 12.30 -15.28
CA LYS A 4 2.71 10.84 -15.20
C LYS A 4 1.36 10.31 -14.73
N LYS A 5 0.81 9.28 -15.40
CA LYS A 5 -0.41 8.60 -14.95
C LYS A 5 -0.16 8.10 -13.51
N ALA A 6 -1.02 8.50 -12.58
CA ALA A 6 -0.99 7.93 -11.24
C ALA A 6 -1.45 6.47 -11.29
N ILE A 7 -0.93 5.67 -10.38
CA ILE A 7 -1.26 4.25 -10.24
C ILE A 7 -2.51 4.13 -9.37
N LEU A 8 -3.52 3.38 -9.82
CA LEU A 8 -4.65 2.96 -9.00
C LEU A 8 -4.31 1.60 -8.36
N GLN A 9 -4.20 1.59 -7.04
CA GLN A 9 -4.02 0.38 -6.23
C GLN A 9 -5.32 0.06 -5.51
N VAL A 10 -5.83 -1.16 -5.66
CA VAL A 10 -7.05 -1.61 -4.99
C VAL A 10 -6.68 -2.46 -3.78
N ALA A 11 -7.06 -1.99 -2.59
CA ALA A 11 -6.82 -2.69 -1.32
C ALA A 11 -7.99 -3.63 -0.99
N LEU A 12 -7.70 -4.93 -0.92
CA LEU A 12 -8.66 -5.98 -0.62
C LEU A 12 -8.75 -6.22 0.90
N ASP A 13 -9.39 -5.28 1.61
CA ASP A 13 -9.61 -5.33 3.05
C ASP A 13 -10.84 -6.20 3.40
N LEU A 14 -10.77 -7.47 3.04
CA LEU A 14 -11.80 -8.48 3.21
C LEU A 14 -11.29 -9.60 4.13
N LEU A 15 -12.18 -10.45 4.62
CA LEU A 15 -11.83 -11.62 5.46
C LEU A 15 -11.94 -12.95 4.70
N ASP A 16 -12.56 -12.95 3.52
CA ASP A 16 -12.83 -14.14 2.70
C ASP A 16 -12.04 -14.06 1.39
N LEU A 17 -11.19 -15.04 1.17
CA LEU A 17 -10.30 -15.11 0.00
C LEU A 17 -11.08 -15.21 -1.33
N LYS A 18 -12.16 -15.99 -1.34
CA LYS A 18 -12.95 -16.17 -2.57
C LYS A 18 -13.57 -14.85 -3.02
N ARG A 19 -14.14 -14.10 -2.07
CA ARG A 19 -14.70 -12.78 -2.37
C ARG A 19 -13.59 -11.79 -2.77
N ALA A 20 -12.43 -11.85 -2.12
CA ALA A 20 -11.28 -11.01 -2.47
C ALA A 20 -10.81 -11.26 -3.92
N LEU A 21 -10.70 -12.51 -4.35
CA LEU A 21 -10.33 -12.86 -5.73
C LEU A 21 -11.37 -12.36 -6.75
N GLN A 22 -12.66 -12.42 -6.42
CA GLN A 22 -13.72 -11.90 -7.27
C GLN A 22 -13.61 -10.37 -7.43
N ILE A 23 -13.47 -9.63 -6.32
CA ILE A 23 -13.27 -8.16 -6.35
C ILE A 23 -11.99 -7.79 -7.10
N ALA A 24 -10.90 -8.56 -6.90
CA ALA A 24 -9.66 -8.35 -7.63
C ALA A 24 -9.86 -8.45 -9.14
N GLN A 25 -10.60 -9.48 -9.60
CA GLN A 25 -10.90 -9.63 -11.02
C GLN A 25 -11.73 -8.46 -11.56
N GLU A 26 -12.81 -8.11 -10.87
CA GLU A 26 -13.67 -6.96 -11.24
C GLU A 26 -12.84 -5.65 -11.28
N SER A 27 -11.90 -5.46 -10.33
CA SER A 27 -11.02 -4.29 -10.27
C SER A 27 -10.02 -4.24 -11.44
N VAL A 28 -9.44 -5.38 -11.80
CA VAL A 28 -8.52 -5.49 -12.96
C VAL A 28 -9.29 -5.19 -14.25
N ASP A 29 -10.48 -5.74 -14.39
CA ASP A 29 -11.34 -5.50 -15.56
C ASP A 29 -11.75 -4.01 -15.64
N GLY A 30 -11.91 -3.33 -14.50
CA GLY A 30 -12.14 -1.89 -14.38
C GLY A 30 -10.90 -1.01 -14.57
N GLY A 31 -9.72 -1.61 -14.72
CA GLY A 31 -8.47 -0.89 -15.04
C GLY A 31 -7.58 -0.55 -13.84
N ALA A 32 -7.73 -1.25 -12.72
CA ALA A 32 -6.78 -1.15 -11.60
C ALA A 32 -5.37 -1.56 -12.06
N ASP A 33 -4.38 -0.78 -11.66
CA ASP A 33 -2.98 -1.03 -12.02
C ASP A 33 -2.31 -2.03 -11.06
N TRP A 34 -2.64 -1.98 -9.75
CA TRP A 34 -2.08 -2.83 -8.70
C TRP A 34 -3.17 -3.44 -7.82
N ILE A 35 -2.91 -4.64 -7.31
CA ILE A 35 -3.81 -5.37 -6.39
C ILE A 35 -3.08 -5.55 -5.06
N GLU A 36 -3.75 -5.22 -3.97
CA GLU A 36 -3.20 -5.36 -2.63
C GLU A 36 -3.96 -6.42 -1.83
N ALA A 37 -3.21 -7.41 -1.33
CA ALA A 37 -3.70 -8.23 -0.22
C ALA A 37 -3.70 -7.36 1.04
N GLY A 38 -4.86 -6.89 1.45
CA GLY A 38 -5.01 -6.03 2.63
C GLY A 38 -4.64 -6.76 3.92
N THR A 39 -4.25 -5.99 4.94
CA THR A 39 -3.89 -6.55 6.26
C THR A 39 -4.98 -7.47 6.83
N PRO A 40 -6.28 -7.13 6.78
CA PRO A 40 -7.34 -8.02 7.26
C PRO A 40 -7.37 -9.37 6.53
N LEU A 41 -7.17 -9.36 5.21
CA LEU A 41 -7.16 -10.57 4.40
C LEU A 41 -5.97 -11.47 4.75
N ILE A 42 -4.76 -10.89 4.87
CA ILE A 42 -3.57 -11.64 5.25
C ILE A 42 -3.71 -12.22 6.67
N LYS A 43 -4.29 -11.48 7.60
CA LYS A 43 -4.53 -11.95 8.97
C LYS A 43 -5.58 -13.05 9.05
N SER A 44 -6.59 -13.04 8.19
CA SER A 44 -7.64 -14.06 8.14
C SER A 44 -7.18 -15.34 7.44
N GLU A 45 -6.53 -15.21 6.28
CA GLU A 45 -6.23 -16.31 5.37
C GLU A 45 -4.74 -16.70 5.33
N GLY A 46 -3.91 -15.98 6.09
CA GLY A 46 -2.46 -16.13 6.07
C GLY A 46 -1.82 -15.66 4.76
N ILE A 47 -0.53 -15.94 4.61
CA ILE A 47 0.24 -15.59 3.42
C ILE A 47 -0.28 -16.28 2.14
N GLN A 48 -1.18 -17.26 2.30
CA GLN A 48 -1.85 -17.93 1.18
C GLN A 48 -2.69 -16.94 0.36
N ALA A 49 -3.19 -15.86 0.96
CA ALA A 49 -3.88 -14.79 0.24
C ALA A 49 -3.00 -14.19 -0.87
N VAL A 50 -1.74 -13.87 -0.56
CA VAL A 50 -0.77 -13.33 -1.52
C VAL A 50 -0.49 -14.33 -2.64
N ARG A 51 -0.27 -15.62 -2.30
CA ARG A 51 -0.04 -16.69 -3.30
C ARG A 51 -1.23 -16.82 -4.24
N SER A 52 -2.44 -16.86 -3.70
CA SER A 52 -3.65 -17.00 -4.51
C SER A 52 -3.86 -15.81 -5.45
N LEU A 53 -3.56 -14.58 -5.01
CA LEU A 53 -3.58 -13.41 -5.90
C LEU A 53 -2.54 -13.54 -7.01
N ARG A 54 -1.31 -13.93 -6.70
CA ARG A 54 -0.26 -14.14 -7.71
C ARG A 54 -0.64 -15.23 -8.73
N ASP A 55 -1.21 -16.34 -8.25
CA ASP A 55 -1.61 -17.46 -9.12
C ASP A 55 -2.74 -17.06 -10.09
N HIS A 56 -3.71 -16.24 -9.62
CA HIS A 56 -4.82 -15.76 -10.45
C HIS A 56 -4.43 -14.59 -11.36
N PHE A 57 -3.50 -13.73 -10.92
CA PHE A 57 -3.09 -12.50 -11.61
C PHE A 57 -1.57 -12.49 -11.85
N PRO A 58 -1.04 -13.40 -12.69
CA PRO A 58 0.41 -13.58 -12.83
C PRO A 58 1.15 -12.35 -13.39
N GLN A 59 0.44 -11.44 -14.07
CA GLN A 59 1.01 -10.22 -14.67
C GLN A 59 0.73 -8.95 -13.86
N ALA A 60 -0.13 -9.02 -12.84
CA ALA A 60 -0.45 -7.86 -12.02
C ALA A 60 0.69 -7.57 -11.00
N THR A 61 0.83 -6.32 -10.61
CA THR A 61 1.64 -5.97 -9.45
C THR A 61 0.86 -6.31 -8.18
N ILE A 62 1.40 -7.21 -7.36
CA ILE A 62 0.80 -7.65 -6.09
C ILE A 62 1.50 -6.96 -4.93
N VAL A 63 0.71 -6.26 -4.12
CA VAL A 63 1.15 -5.60 -2.88
C VAL A 63 0.71 -6.46 -1.69
N ALA A 64 1.62 -6.76 -0.78
CA ALA A 64 1.31 -7.45 0.48
C ALA A 64 1.34 -6.44 1.63
N ASP A 65 0.17 -6.05 2.14
CA ASP A 65 0.06 -5.13 3.29
C ASP A 65 0.27 -5.88 4.60
N MET A 66 1.51 -6.30 4.81
CA MET A 66 1.94 -7.07 5.99
C MET A 66 1.98 -6.22 7.27
N LYS A 67 2.16 -4.90 7.12
CA LYS A 67 2.42 -3.97 8.24
C LYS A 67 3.52 -4.49 9.15
N VAL A 68 4.66 -4.86 8.52
CA VAL A 68 5.82 -5.42 9.21
C VAL A 68 6.29 -4.46 10.31
N ALA A 69 6.36 -4.94 11.54
CA ALA A 69 6.77 -4.17 12.72
C ALA A 69 8.02 -4.76 13.39
N ASP A 70 8.32 -6.03 13.12
CA ASP A 70 9.44 -6.79 13.68
C ASP A 70 9.89 -7.85 12.66
N THR A 71 11.07 -8.46 12.87
CA THR A 71 11.61 -9.53 11.99
C THR A 71 11.58 -9.18 10.48
N GLY A 72 11.96 -7.94 10.14
CA GLY A 72 11.81 -7.36 8.80
C GLY A 72 12.28 -8.25 7.66
N ALA A 73 13.46 -8.88 7.80
CA ALA A 73 13.98 -9.78 6.76
C ALA A 73 13.11 -11.01 6.53
N ILE A 74 12.60 -11.64 7.62
CA ILE A 74 11.80 -12.87 7.54
C ILE A 74 10.45 -12.61 6.89
N GLU A 75 9.76 -11.54 7.31
CA GLU A 75 8.43 -11.22 6.77
C GLU A 75 8.50 -10.76 5.32
N VAL A 76 9.53 -9.99 4.94
CA VAL A 76 9.78 -9.60 3.54
C VAL A 76 10.08 -10.84 2.68
N GLU A 77 10.95 -11.76 3.15
CA GLU A 77 11.22 -13.03 2.47
C GLU A 77 9.93 -13.84 2.25
N MET A 78 9.10 -13.92 3.30
CA MET A 78 7.84 -14.66 3.28
C MET A 78 6.89 -14.14 2.20
N ALA A 79 6.72 -12.81 2.14
CA ALA A 79 5.87 -12.17 1.14
C ALA A 79 6.45 -12.29 -0.29
N ALA A 80 7.77 -12.11 -0.45
CA ALA A 80 8.45 -12.27 -1.73
C ALA A 80 8.28 -13.69 -2.30
N LYS A 81 8.50 -14.71 -1.46
CA LYS A 81 8.29 -16.13 -1.84
C LYS A 81 6.83 -16.49 -2.09
N ALA A 82 5.90 -15.71 -1.56
CA ALA A 82 4.48 -15.83 -1.87
C ALA A 82 4.09 -15.14 -3.20
N GLY A 83 5.00 -14.37 -3.80
CA GLY A 83 4.79 -13.71 -5.09
C GLY A 83 4.41 -12.23 -5.00
N ALA A 84 4.63 -11.57 -3.85
CA ALA A 84 4.48 -10.12 -3.76
C ALA A 84 5.58 -9.39 -4.54
N ASP A 85 5.23 -8.29 -5.20
CA ASP A 85 6.17 -7.35 -5.82
C ASP A 85 6.52 -6.20 -4.87
N ILE A 86 5.63 -5.93 -3.91
CA ILE A 86 5.77 -4.85 -2.93
C ILE A 86 5.30 -5.37 -1.58
N VAL A 87 6.04 -5.03 -0.52
CA VAL A 87 5.66 -5.34 0.87
C VAL A 87 5.52 -4.05 1.65
N CYS A 88 4.43 -3.93 2.42
CA CYS A 88 4.23 -2.79 3.31
C CYS A 88 4.79 -3.08 4.71
N ILE A 89 5.60 -2.14 5.20
CA ILE A 89 6.14 -2.11 6.55
C ILE A 89 5.54 -0.93 7.32
N LEU A 90 5.49 -1.00 8.63
CA LEU A 90 5.15 0.15 9.46
C LEU A 90 6.33 1.13 9.51
N ALA A 91 6.07 2.38 9.24
CA ALA A 91 7.08 3.43 9.26
C ALA A 91 7.60 3.75 10.67
N ASP A 92 6.81 3.44 11.71
CA ASP A 92 7.19 3.58 13.11
C ASP A 92 7.94 2.35 13.69
N ALA A 93 8.21 1.34 12.85
CA ALA A 93 9.10 0.24 13.22
C ALA A 93 10.51 0.75 13.52
N ASP A 94 11.24 -0.01 14.35
CA ASP A 94 12.65 0.28 14.67
C ASP A 94 13.51 0.32 13.40
N ASP A 95 14.51 1.22 13.38
CA ASP A 95 15.41 1.38 12.24
C ASP A 95 16.15 0.09 11.86
N ALA A 96 16.45 -0.77 12.82
CA ALA A 96 17.05 -2.07 12.55
C ALA A 96 16.10 -2.98 11.75
N VAL A 97 14.80 -2.95 12.06
CA VAL A 97 13.77 -3.71 11.31
C VAL A 97 13.66 -3.17 9.88
N VAL A 98 13.61 -1.85 9.71
CA VAL A 98 13.56 -1.20 8.39
C VAL A 98 14.81 -1.55 7.58
N ALA A 99 16.00 -1.46 8.17
CA ALA A 99 17.25 -1.79 7.48
C ALA A 99 17.30 -3.26 7.04
N ASP A 100 16.82 -4.19 7.88
CA ASP A 100 16.72 -5.60 7.56
C ASP A 100 15.71 -5.87 6.44
N ALA A 101 14.56 -5.22 6.49
CA ALA A 101 13.54 -5.29 5.44
C ALA A 101 14.08 -4.78 4.09
N VAL A 102 14.80 -3.64 4.07
CA VAL A 102 15.44 -3.08 2.87
C VAL A 102 16.46 -4.07 2.28
N ARG A 103 17.29 -4.69 3.12
CA ARG A 103 18.26 -5.70 2.64
C ARG A 103 17.58 -6.90 2.02
N ALA A 104 16.53 -7.41 2.67
CA ALA A 104 15.75 -8.53 2.16
C ALA A 104 15.03 -8.18 0.85
N ALA A 105 14.38 -7.01 0.77
CA ALA A 105 13.71 -6.56 -0.45
C ALA A 105 14.66 -6.53 -1.65
N ARG A 106 15.87 -6.00 -1.46
CA ARG A 106 16.92 -6.00 -2.51
C ARG A 106 17.36 -7.41 -2.88
N LEU A 107 17.50 -8.32 -1.91
CA LEU A 107 17.92 -9.70 -2.15
C LEU A 107 16.86 -10.46 -2.98
N TYR A 108 15.58 -10.23 -2.72
CA TYR A 108 14.47 -10.88 -3.42
C TYR A 108 13.97 -10.12 -4.65
N GLY A 109 14.51 -8.93 -4.94
CA GLY A 109 14.13 -8.12 -6.11
C GLY A 109 12.74 -7.52 -6.02
N ILE A 110 12.23 -7.25 -4.81
CA ILE A 110 10.93 -6.62 -4.54
C ILE A 110 11.11 -5.22 -3.95
N ARG A 111 10.05 -4.46 -3.85
CA ARG A 111 10.04 -3.09 -3.31
C ARG A 111 9.44 -3.04 -1.91
N LEU A 112 9.82 -2.01 -1.14
CA LEU A 112 9.21 -1.69 0.14
C LEU A 112 8.36 -0.43 0.05
N MET A 113 7.18 -0.49 0.67
CA MET A 113 6.33 0.66 0.95
C MET A 113 6.28 0.86 2.47
N ALA A 114 6.64 2.05 2.96
CA ALA A 114 6.53 2.38 4.37
C ALA A 114 5.23 3.14 4.65
N ASP A 115 4.39 2.56 5.50
CA ASP A 115 3.09 3.10 5.92
C ASP A 115 3.26 4.06 7.10
N LEU A 116 2.96 5.34 6.89
CA LEU A 116 3.06 6.41 7.92
C LEU A 116 1.92 6.42 8.94
N ILE A 117 1.05 5.42 8.94
CA ILE A 117 0.00 5.28 9.97
C ILE A 117 0.64 5.37 11.36
N ASN A 118 0.03 6.14 12.27
CA ASN A 118 0.48 6.35 13.64
C ASN A 118 1.83 7.08 13.85
N VAL A 119 2.55 7.44 12.80
CA VAL A 119 3.80 8.21 12.92
C VAL A 119 3.50 9.61 13.48
N ARG A 120 4.26 10.03 14.49
CA ARG A 120 4.08 11.33 15.16
C ARG A 120 4.58 12.50 14.33
N ASP A 121 5.76 12.35 13.72
CA ASP A 121 6.36 13.31 12.80
C ASP A 121 6.56 12.65 11.42
N PRO A 122 5.50 12.62 10.58
CA PRO A 122 5.55 11.92 9.31
C PRO A 122 6.50 12.57 8.32
N GLN A 123 6.76 13.88 8.44
CA GLN A 123 7.63 14.59 7.51
C GLN A 123 9.10 14.25 7.75
N ALA A 124 9.55 14.26 9.01
CA ALA A 124 10.89 13.85 9.37
C ALA A 124 11.10 12.37 9.04
N ARG A 125 10.16 11.51 9.46
CA ARG A 125 10.27 10.06 9.27
C ARG A 125 10.30 9.65 7.80
N ALA A 126 9.54 10.29 6.94
CA ALA A 126 9.56 10.02 5.50
C ALA A 126 10.95 10.25 4.89
N GLY A 127 11.64 11.33 5.26
CA GLY A 127 12.99 11.62 4.81
C GLY A 127 14.03 10.60 5.32
N GLU A 128 13.90 10.16 6.58
CA GLU A 128 14.76 9.10 7.15
C GLU A 128 14.58 7.78 6.40
N LEU A 129 13.34 7.37 6.14
CA LEU A 129 13.01 6.13 5.43
C LEU A 129 13.53 6.15 3.98
N GLU A 130 13.39 7.28 3.28
CA GLU A 130 13.99 7.46 1.95
C GLU A 130 15.51 7.28 2.01
N ALA A 131 16.17 7.90 2.98
CA ALA A 131 17.62 7.77 3.16
C ALA A 131 18.06 6.34 3.49
N MET A 132 17.21 5.56 4.18
CA MET A 132 17.44 4.14 4.45
C MET A 132 17.22 3.25 3.23
N GLY A 133 16.58 3.76 2.17
CA GLY A 133 16.39 3.08 0.89
C GLY A 133 15.02 2.40 0.75
N VAL A 134 13.99 2.90 1.45
CA VAL A 134 12.60 2.55 1.20
C VAL A 134 12.17 3.11 -0.16
N ASP A 135 11.39 2.34 -0.92
CA ASP A 135 11.06 2.66 -2.32
C ASP A 135 9.82 3.52 -2.47
N ILE A 136 8.87 3.45 -1.53
CA ILE A 136 7.57 4.13 -1.57
C ILE A 136 7.19 4.58 -0.16
N ILE A 137 6.73 5.83 -0.02
CA ILE A 137 6.17 6.34 1.24
C ILE A 137 4.64 6.39 1.10
N CYS A 138 3.91 5.83 2.07
CA CYS A 138 2.44 5.86 2.07
C CYS A 138 1.90 6.84 3.11
N ALA A 139 1.29 7.92 2.64
CA ALA A 139 0.50 8.86 3.43
C ALA A 139 -0.83 8.21 3.81
N HIS A 140 -0.87 7.52 4.94
CA HIS A 140 -2.02 6.74 5.36
C HIS A 140 -2.64 7.28 6.65
N VAL A 141 -3.96 7.47 6.59
CA VAL A 141 -4.80 7.75 7.76
C VAL A 141 -5.76 6.58 7.95
N GLY A 142 -5.56 5.80 8.99
CA GLY A 142 -6.37 4.62 9.30
C GLY A 142 -7.84 4.98 9.62
N ILE A 143 -8.75 4.01 9.51
CA ILE A 143 -10.19 4.20 9.71
C ILE A 143 -10.49 4.86 11.06
N ASP A 144 -9.88 4.41 12.15
CA ASP A 144 -10.11 4.96 13.47
C ASP A 144 -9.60 6.40 13.60
N GLN A 145 -8.53 6.75 12.88
CA GLN A 145 -8.01 8.12 12.84
C GLN A 145 -8.91 9.06 12.03
N GLN A 146 -9.50 8.58 10.93
CA GLN A 146 -10.48 9.34 10.14
C GLN A 146 -11.70 9.73 10.99
N MET A 147 -12.15 8.86 11.89
CA MET A 147 -13.24 9.16 12.84
C MET A 147 -12.89 10.29 13.80
N THR A 148 -11.60 10.61 13.99
CA THR A 148 -11.12 11.75 14.79
C THR A 148 -10.85 13.00 13.95
N GLY A 149 -11.21 13.00 12.67
CA GLY A 149 -11.09 14.14 11.76
C GLY A 149 -9.73 14.29 11.08
N LYS A 150 -8.86 13.28 11.13
CA LYS A 150 -7.61 13.28 10.35
C LYS A 150 -7.90 13.00 8.87
N ASP A 151 -7.14 13.63 7.97
CA ASP A 151 -7.31 13.57 6.53
C ASP A 151 -6.00 13.11 5.86
N SER A 152 -6.10 12.07 5.02
CA SER A 152 -4.97 11.54 4.26
C SER A 152 -4.47 12.51 3.18
N LEU A 153 -5.33 13.36 2.61
CA LEU A 153 -4.95 14.38 1.62
C LEU A 153 -4.19 15.54 2.25
N GLU A 154 -4.45 15.86 3.51
CA GLU A 154 -3.64 16.81 4.28
C GLU A 154 -2.26 16.24 4.57
N LEU A 155 -2.19 14.98 5.01
CA LEU A 155 -0.93 14.28 5.22
C LEU A 155 -0.11 14.21 3.92
N LEU A 156 -0.72 13.82 2.80
CA LEU A 156 -0.09 13.82 1.47
C LEU A 156 0.51 15.20 1.15
N SER A 157 -0.28 16.26 1.34
CA SER A 157 0.17 17.63 1.06
C SER A 157 1.39 18.03 1.90
N SER A 158 1.49 17.52 3.12
CA SER A 158 2.61 17.81 4.03
C SER A 158 3.92 17.17 3.61
N LEU A 159 3.87 16.11 2.79
CA LEU A 159 5.03 15.38 2.25
C LEU A 159 5.52 15.91 0.90
N ALA A 160 4.73 16.76 0.25
CA ALA A 160 5.04 17.29 -1.08
C ALA A 160 6.40 18.01 -1.10
N GLY A 161 7.30 17.57 -1.99
CA GLY A 161 8.65 18.11 -2.15
C GLY A 161 9.64 17.79 -1.02
N ARG A 162 9.25 16.95 -0.06
CA ARG A 162 10.13 16.52 1.04
C ARG A 162 10.85 15.20 0.77
N VAL A 163 10.28 14.37 -0.08
CA VAL A 163 10.85 13.09 -0.53
C VAL A 163 10.86 13.05 -2.06
N HIS A 164 11.74 12.25 -2.62
CA HIS A 164 11.91 12.07 -4.07
C HIS A 164 11.32 10.73 -4.54
N VAL A 165 11.16 9.77 -3.62
CA VAL A 165 10.46 8.51 -3.90
C VAL A 165 8.96 8.75 -4.13
N PRO A 166 8.27 7.90 -4.89
CA PRO A 166 6.82 7.98 -5.06
C PRO A 166 6.08 8.04 -3.72
N VAL A 167 5.10 8.93 -3.62
CA VAL A 167 4.19 8.98 -2.47
C VAL A 167 2.88 8.33 -2.85
N ALA A 168 2.49 7.32 -2.08
CA ALA A 168 1.16 6.72 -2.08
C ALA A 168 0.25 7.44 -1.08
N VAL A 169 -1.06 7.42 -1.32
CA VAL A 169 -2.04 7.92 -0.36
C VAL A 169 -3.12 6.86 -0.12
N ALA A 170 -3.48 6.66 1.15
CA ALA A 170 -4.48 5.69 1.59
C ALA A 170 -5.37 6.25 2.71
N GLY A 171 -6.57 5.70 2.82
CA GLY A 171 -7.52 6.00 3.89
C GLY A 171 -8.60 6.98 3.48
N GLY A 172 -9.84 6.48 3.36
CA GLY A 172 -11.03 7.28 3.07
C GLY A 172 -11.13 7.85 1.66
N ILE A 173 -10.35 7.33 0.71
CA ILE A 173 -10.31 7.84 -0.67
C ILE A 173 -11.52 7.32 -1.47
N ASP A 174 -12.29 8.25 -2.00
CA ASP A 174 -13.34 8.04 -3.01
C ASP A 174 -12.90 8.57 -4.38
N ALA A 175 -13.77 8.56 -5.36
CA ALA A 175 -13.46 9.02 -6.71
C ALA A 175 -13.03 10.52 -6.77
N ALA A 176 -13.66 11.37 -5.97
CA ALA A 176 -13.30 12.79 -5.89
C ALA A 176 -11.96 13.00 -5.17
N GLY A 177 -11.77 12.27 -4.06
CA GLY A 177 -10.51 12.24 -3.31
C GLY A 177 -9.34 11.72 -4.14
N ALA A 178 -9.56 10.72 -5.00
CA ALA A 178 -8.56 10.20 -5.91
C ALA A 178 -8.07 11.27 -6.91
N GLN A 179 -9.00 12.04 -7.48
CA GLN A 179 -8.64 13.13 -8.37
C GLN A 179 -7.85 14.24 -7.65
N GLU A 180 -8.25 14.56 -6.42
CA GLU A 180 -7.55 15.55 -5.59
C GLU A 180 -6.16 15.06 -5.18
N ALA A 181 -6.02 13.78 -4.82
CA ALA A 181 -4.74 13.15 -4.49
C ALA A 181 -3.75 13.29 -5.65
N VAL A 182 -4.19 13.02 -6.88
CA VAL A 182 -3.35 13.18 -8.09
C VAL A 182 -2.95 14.65 -8.27
N ARG A 183 -3.88 15.60 -8.08
CA ARG A 183 -3.56 17.05 -8.15
C ARG A 183 -2.52 17.46 -7.10
N LYS A 184 -2.56 16.83 -5.92
CA LYS A 184 -1.60 17.04 -4.83
C LYS A 184 -0.28 16.29 -5.00
N GLY A 185 -0.12 15.54 -6.10
CA GLY A 185 1.14 14.88 -6.47
C GLY A 185 1.27 13.43 -6.01
N ALA A 186 0.19 12.77 -5.60
CA ALA A 186 0.23 11.32 -5.36
C ALA A 186 0.65 10.57 -6.63
N GLY A 187 1.66 9.72 -6.49
CA GLY A 187 2.08 8.79 -7.54
C GLY A 187 1.24 7.51 -7.54
N ILE A 188 0.67 7.16 -6.39
CA ILE A 188 -0.14 5.96 -6.17
C ILE A 188 -1.34 6.36 -5.33
N VAL A 189 -2.54 5.97 -5.76
CA VAL A 189 -3.79 6.18 -5.02
C VAL A 189 -4.32 4.82 -4.60
N ILE A 190 -4.43 4.59 -3.29
CA ILE A 190 -4.88 3.32 -2.71
C ILE A 190 -6.34 3.47 -2.31
N VAL A 191 -7.21 2.66 -2.92
CA VAL A 191 -8.65 2.67 -2.66
C VAL A 191 -9.08 1.29 -2.17
N GLY A 192 -9.63 1.22 -0.97
CA GLY A 192 -10.17 0.00 -0.38
C GLY A 192 -11.70 0.06 -0.30
N GLY A 193 -12.19 0.52 0.84
CA GLY A 193 -13.60 0.45 1.21
C GLY A 193 -14.60 1.04 0.20
N TRP A 194 -14.21 2.02 -0.59
CA TRP A 194 -15.08 2.58 -1.63
C TRP A 194 -15.35 1.56 -2.74
N ILE A 195 -14.29 0.89 -3.23
CA ILE A 195 -14.40 -0.12 -4.29
C ILE A 195 -15.05 -1.40 -3.77
N ILE A 196 -14.57 -1.95 -2.65
CA ILE A 196 -15.04 -3.26 -2.15
C ILE A 196 -16.51 -3.26 -1.70
N ARG A 197 -17.09 -2.08 -1.41
CA ARG A 197 -18.53 -1.93 -1.07
C ARG A 197 -19.37 -1.45 -2.25
N SER A 198 -18.76 -1.21 -3.41
CA SER A 198 -19.54 -0.83 -4.60
C SER A 198 -20.45 -1.98 -5.06
N ALA A 199 -21.62 -1.64 -5.58
CA ALA A 199 -22.49 -2.58 -6.26
C ALA A 199 -21.97 -2.93 -7.67
N ASP A 200 -21.16 -2.05 -8.25
CA ASP A 200 -20.47 -2.21 -9.52
C ASP A 200 -19.01 -1.80 -9.31
N VAL A 201 -18.12 -2.79 -9.28
CA VAL A 201 -16.68 -2.59 -9.06
C VAL A 201 -15.97 -2.23 -10.37
N THR A 202 -16.52 -2.65 -11.51
CA THR A 202 -15.93 -2.46 -12.85
C THR A 202 -16.19 -1.04 -13.40
N GLY A 203 -17.29 -0.42 -13.02
CA GLY A 203 -17.71 0.94 -13.41
C GLY A 203 -17.35 1.95 -12.35
#